data_e43a52188f83928d8e0ee0a1b455e983
#
_entry.id   e43a52188f83928d8e0ee0a1b455e983
#
_cell.length_a   1.000
_cell.length_b   1.000
_cell.length_c   1.000
_cell.angle_alpha   90.00
_cell.angle_beta   90.00
_cell.angle_gamma   90.00
#
_symmetry.space_group_name_H-M   'P 1'
#
loop_
_entity.id
_entity.type
_entity.pdbx_description
1 polymer ?
#
loop_
_entity_poly.entity_id
_entity_poly.type
_entity_poly.pdbx_seq_one_letter_code
_entity_poly.pdbx_strand_id
1 'polypeptide(L)'
;MTIARNALYFEDYVLSIQYFNQVINAKPYLYEPYFFRALAKLNLEDFQGAEADCDAAIQRNPFVVGAYQIRGLARIRQSKFDGAIEDYKKALHYDPENITLWHNLTLSHIQKKDYNAAKEDLESLLKVSPRYTRAYLMRGEVSLQQKDTIAALNDFNKALELDKYDPDAWAARAIVKLQQAKYAE
;
A
#
# COMPACT_ATOMS: atom_id res chain seq x y z
N MET A 1 -16.47 18.49 13.66
CA MET A 1 -15.16 18.09 13.05
C MET A 1 -14.07 17.84 14.09
N THR A 2 -13.73 18.81 14.97
CA THR A 2 -12.61 18.67 15.93
C THR A 2 -12.77 17.48 16.86
N ILE A 3 -13.93 17.30 17.52
CA ILE A 3 -14.19 16.18 18.44
C ILE A 3 -14.07 14.85 17.69
N ALA A 4 -14.65 14.72 16.50
CA ALA A 4 -14.58 13.52 15.69
C ALA A 4 -13.14 13.14 15.30
N ARG A 5 -12.32 14.13 14.94
CA ARG A 5 -10.88 13.91 14.61
C ARG A 5 -10.06 13.56 15.85
N ASN A 6 -10.38 14.16 17.01
CA ASN A 6 -9.73 13.80 18.26
C ASN A 6 -10.04 12.34 18.64
N ALA A 7 -11.31 11.92 18.56
CA ALA A 7 -11.69 10.53 18.78
C ALA A 7 -10.95 9.57 17.83
N LEU A 8 -10.81 9.94 16.55
CA LEU A 8 -10.03 9.19 15.58
C LEU A 8 -8.55 9.09 15.97
N TYR A 9 -7.96 10.20 16.41
CA TYR A 9 -6.56 10.26 16.84
C TYR A 9 -6.30 9.40 18.08
N PHE A 10 -7.24 9.33 19.01
CA PHE A 10 -7.17 8.47 20.20
C PHE A 10 -7.71 7.05 19.95
N GLU A 11 -7.88 6.67 18.68
CA GLU A 11 -8.31 5.33 18.23
C GLU A 11 -9.71 4.91 18.71
N ASP A 12 -10.53 5.88 19.22
CA ASP A 12 -11.94 5.63 19.47
C ASP A 12 -12.74 5.75 18.16
N TYR A 13 -12.60 4.73 17.32
CA TYR A 13 -13.17 4.71 15.98
C TYR A 13 -14.70 4.74 16.00
N VAL A 14 -15.33 4.08 16.97
CA VAL A 14 -16.79 4.03 17.09
C VAL A 14 -17.34 5.43 17.40
N LEU A 15 -16.79 6.10 18.39
CA LEU A 15 -17.16 7.46 18.74
C LEU A 15 -16.87 8.45 17.59
N SER A 16 -15.74 8.27 16.93
CA SER A 16 -15.35 9.06 15.77
C SER A 16 -16.40 8.96 14.65
N ILE A 17 -16.86 7.73 14.32
CA ILE A 17 -17.90 7.49 13.32
C ILE A 17 -19.21 8.17 13.71
N GLN A 18 -19.63 8.10 14.99
CA GLN A 18 -20.85 8.74 15.46
C GLN A 18 -20.82 10.27 15.24
N TYR A 19 -19.71 10.90 15.58
CA TYR A 19 -19.55 12.35 15.36
C TYR A 19 -19.43 12.72 13.89
N PHE A 20 -18.76 11.90 13.03
CA PHE A 20 -18.76 12.15 11.60
C PHE A 20 -20.15 11.99 10.99
N ASN A 21 -20.98 11.06 11.47
CA ASN A 21 -22.38 10.93 11.05
C ASN A 21 -23.16 12.23 11.33
N GLN A 22 -22.99 12.82 12.50
CA GLN A 22 -23.63 14.11 12.84
C GLN A 22 -23.16 15.25 11.91
N VAL A 23 -21.85 15.29 11.59
CA VAL A 23 -21.31 16.30 10.67
C VAL A 23 -21.84 16.10 9.26
N ILE A 24 -21.92 14.85 8.77
CA ILE A 24 -22.45 14.52 7.45
C ILE A 24 -23.92 14.89 7.35
N ASN A 25 -24.72 14.61 8.37
CA ASN A 25 -26.15 15.01 8.40
C ASN A 25 -26.33 16.53 8.34
N ALA A 26 -25.46 17.29 9.01
CA ALA A 26 -25.52 18.75 9.02
C ALA A 26 -24.92 19.39 7.76
N LYS A 27 -23.88 18.79 7.19
CA LYS A 27 -23.10 19.34 6.06
C LYS A 27 -22.71 18.22 5.06
N PRO A 28 -23.65 17.66 4.33
CA PRO A 28 -23.43 16.50 3.44
C PRO A 28 -22.54 16.79 2.23
N TYR A 29 -22.29 18.07 1.93
CA TYR A 29 -21.47 18.50 0.79
C TYR A 29 -19.97 18.51 1.07
N LEU A 30 -19.55 18.43 2.34
CA LEU A 30 -18.13 18.36 2.71
C LEU A 30 -17.57 16.96 2.41
N TYR A 31 -16.35 16.87 1.86
CA TYR A 31 -15.69 15.60 1.62
C TYR A 31 -14.99 15.05 2.86
N GLU A 32 -14.44 15.93 3.73
CA GLU A 32 -13.60 15.56 4.85
C GLU A 32 -14.27 14.60 5.84
N PRO A 33 -15.56 14.78 6.25
CA PRO A 33 -16.15 13.85 7.20
C PRO A 33 -16.33 12.44 6.62
N TYR A 34 -16.57 12.31 5.32
CA TYR A 34 -16.59 10.99 4.67
C TYR A 34 -15.18 10.38 4.64
N PHE A 35 -14.16 11.15 4.27
CA PHE A 35 -12.78 10.70 4.25
C PHE A 35 -12.31 10.19 5.62
N PHE A 36 -12.52 10.96 6.68
CA PHE A 36 -12.12 10.56 8.03
C PHE A 36 -12.98 9.42 8.58
N ARG A 37 -14.26 9.33 8.21
CA ARG A 37 -15.11 8.19 8.58
C ARG A 37 -14.68 6.91 7.85
N ALA A 38 -14.26 7.01 6.59
CA ALA A 38 -13.67 5.90 5.86
C ALA A 38 -12.41 5.36 6.56
N LEU A 39 -11.54 6.26 7.06
CA LEU A 39 -10.35 5.86 7.81
C LEU A 39 -10.73 5.16 9.13
N ALA A 40 -11.72 5.65 9.86
CA ALA A 40 -12.20 4.98 11.07
C ALA A 40 -12.78 3.58 10.77
N LYS A 41 -13.59 3.48 9.71
CA LYS A 41 -14.16 2.20 9.27
C LYS A 41 -13.11 1.21 8.80
N LEU A 42 -12.07 1.67 8.09
CA LEU A 42 -10.94 0.82 7.66
C LEU A 42 -10.25 0.17 8.88
N ASN A 43 -10.04 0.96 9.95
CA ASN A 43 -9.43 0.46 11.19
C ASN A 43 -10.34 -0.51 11.95
N LEU A 44 -11.66 -0.40 11.80
CA LEU A 44 -12.64 -1.36 12.32
C LEU A 44 -12.89 -2.55 11.36
N GLU A 45 -12.11 -2.67 10.29
CA GLU A 45 -12.25 -3.70 9.27
C GLU A 45 -13.60 -3.68 8.50
N ASP A 46 -14.36 -2.57 8.60
CA ASP A 46 -15.52 -2.33 7.74
C ASP A 46 -15.03 -1.84 6.37
N PHE A 47 -14.48 -2.77 5.58
CA PHE A 47 -13.88 -2.44 4.28
C PHE A 47 -14.91 -1.97 3.25
N GLN A 48 -16.13 -2.50 3.30
CA GLN A 48 -17.20 -2.08 2.41
C GLN A 48 -17.69 -0.67 2.75
N GLY A 49 -17.87 -0.39 4.02
CA GLY A 49 -18.24 0.94 4.48
C GLY A 49 -17.15 1.97 4.26
N ALA A 50 -15.86 1.58 4.36
CA ALA A 50 -14.73 2.45 4.05
C ALA A 50 -14.68 2.77 2.54
N GLU A 51 -14.88 1.77 1.66
CA GLU A 51 -14.95 1.97 0.22
C GLU A 51 -16.06 2.95 -0.16
N ALA A 52 -17.28 2.75 0.35
CA ALA A 52 -18.43 3.63 0.08
C ALA A 52 -18.20 5.08 0.56
N ASP A 53 -17.58 5.26 1.71
CA ASP A 53 -17.26 6.59 2.22
C ASP A 53 -16.15 7.28 1.40
N CYS A 54 -15.15 6.51 0.92
CA CYS A 54 -14.16 7.04 -0.02
C CYS A 54 -14.80 7.45 -1.35
N ASP A 55 -15.73 6.68 -1.89
CA ASP A 55 -16.49 7.05 -3.09
C ASP A 55 -17.23 8.38 -2.89
N ALA A 56 -17.89 8.55 -1.75
CA ALA A 56 -18.58 9.77 -1.40
C ALA A 56 -17.63 10.97 -1.23
N ALA A 57 -16.43 10.75 -0.67
CA ALA A 57 -15.39 11.78 -0.54
C ALA A 57 -14.82 12.19 -1.91
N ILE A 58 -14.47 11.22 -2.76
CA ILE A 58 -13.91 11.44 -4.10
C ILE A 58 -14.91 12.14 -5.02
N GLN A 59 -16.21 11.80 -4.93
CA GLN A 59 -17.26 12.47 -5.68
C GLN A 59 -17.33 13.97 -5.37
N ARG A 60 -17.05 14.35 -4.12
CA ARG A 60 -17.07 15.75 -3.65
C ARG A 60 -15.77 16.49 -3.92
N ASN A 61 -14.66 15.79 -3.82
CA ASN A 61 -13.34 16.31 -4.13
C ASN A 61 -12.46 15.21 -4.74
N PRO A 62 -12.29 15.20 -6.08
CA PRO A 62 -11.52 14.16 -6.77
C PRO A 62 -10.01 14.27 -6.59
N PHE A 63 -9.51 15.30 -5.90
CA PHE A 63 -8.07 15.53 -5.69
C PHE A 63 -7.57 15.01 -4.33
N VAL A 64 -8.40 14.34 -3.55
CA VAL A 64 -8.04 13.80 -2.24
C VAL A 64 -7.25 12.50 -2.40
N VAL A 65 -5.92 12.59 -2.50
CA VAL A 65 -5.00 11.44 -2.64
C VAL A 65 -5.26 10.37 -1.58
N GLY A 66 -5.42 10.78 -0.32
CA GLY A 66 -5.68 9.85 0.79
C GLY A 66 -6.98 9.04 0.63
N ALA A 67 -8.00 9.58 -0.04
CA ALA A 67 -9.24 8.83 -0.27
C ALA A 67 -9.04 7.67 -1.26
N TYR A 68 -8.26 7.88 -2.32
CA TYR A 68 -7.86 6.79 -3.22
C TYR A 68 -6.98 5.77 -2.49
N GLN A 69 -6.06 6.22 -1.64
CA GLN A 69 -5.22 5.31 -0.86
C GLN A 69 -6.05 4.43 0.09
N ILE A 70 -6.98 5.00 0.85
CA ILE A 70 -7.85 4.26 1.77
C ILE A 70 -8.75 3.30 0.98
N ARG A 71 -9.33 3.75 -0.15
CA ARG A 71 -10.18 2.91 -0.99
C ARG A 71 -9.41 1.74 -1.59
N GLY A 72 -8.19 1.99 -2.06
CA GLY A 72 -7.28 0.96 -2.54
C GLY A 72 -6.96 -0.09 -1.46
N LEU A 73 -6.65 0.33 -0.23
CA LEU A 73 -6.43 -0.58 0.90
C LEU A 73 -7.69 -1.40 1.21
N ALA A 74 -8.86 -0.75 1.29
CA ALA A 74 -10.12 -1.44 1.52
C ALA A 74 -10.43 -2.47 0.43
N ARG A 75 -10.11 -2.16 -0.83
CA ARG A 75 -10.26 -3.05 -1.99
C ARG A 75 -9.31 -4.25 -1.95
N ILE A 76 -8.04 -4.05 -1.54
CA ILE A 76 -7.10 -5.16 -1.32
C ILE A 76 -7.66 -6.14 -0.28
N ARG A 77 -8.17 -5.64 0.85
CA ARG A 77 -8.76 -6.47 1.90
C ARG A 77 -10.00 -7.25 1.44
N GLN A 78 -10.64 -6.78 0.38
CA GLN A 78 -11.76 -7.45 -0.29
C GLN A 78 -11.33 -8.29 -1.51
N SER A 79 -10.03 -8.45 -1.76
CA SER A 79 -9.46 -9.13 -2.94
C SER A 79 -9.86 -8.49 -4.28
N LYS A 80 -10.25 -7.21 -4.28
CA LYS A 80 -10.58 -6.41 -5.46
C LYS A 80 -9.31 -5.74 -6.02
N PHE A 81 -8.34 -6.55 -6.46
CA PHE A 81 -6.99 -6.05 -6.79
C PHE A 81 -6.98 -5.07 -7.96
N ASP A 82 -7.78 -5.28 -9.01
CA ASP A 82 -7.83 -4.36 -10.16
C ASP A 82 -8.28 -2.96 -9.76
N GLY A 83 -9.35 -2.87 -8.95
CA GLY A 83 -9.81 -1.59 -8.45
C GLY A 83 -8.81 -0.90 -7.51
N ALA A 84 -8.04 -1.67 -6.72
CA ALA A 84 -6.98 -1.12 -5.89
C ALA A 84 -5.83 -0.54 -6.74
N ILE A 85 -5.44 -1.25 -7.81
CA ILE A 85 -4.42 -0.80 -8.78
C ILE A 85 -4.84 0.51 -9.43
N GLU A 86 -6.10 0.63 -9.87
CA GLU A 86 -6.64 1.87 -10.44
C GLU A 86 -6.57 3.03 -9.44
N ASP A 87 -6.93 2.79 -8.18
CA ASP A 87 -6.88 3.79 -7.12
C ASP A 87 -5.46 4.28 -6.86
N TYR A 88 -4.49 3.36 -6.72
CA TYR A 88 -3.10 3.76 -6.48
C TYR A 88 -2.48 4.47 -7.69
N LYS A 89 -2.79 4.05 -8.92
CA LYS A 89 -2.38 4.77 -10.13
C LYS A 89 -2.96 6.18 -10.17
N LYS A 90 -4.24 6.34 -9.78
CA LYS A 90 -4.88 7.65 -9.69
C LYS A 90 -4.25 8.52 -8.59
N ALA A 91 -3.95 7.94 -7.42
CA ALA A 91 -3.26 8.64 -6.35
C ALA A 91 -1.86 9.09 -6.76
N LEU A 92 -1.08 8.22 -7.43
CA LEU A 92 0.25 8.52 -7.95
C LEU A 92 0.26 9.57 -9.06
N HIS A 93 -0.83 9.72 -9.81
CA HIS A 93 -0.97 10.82 -10.75
C HIS A 93 -0.95 12.19 -10.07
N TYR A 94 -1.46 12.28 -8.84
CA TYR A 94 -1.45 13.52 -8.05
C TYR A 94 -0.23 13.65 -7.14
N ASP A 95 0.36 12.54 -6.70
CA ASP A 95 1.51 12.48 -5.80
C ASP A 95 2.51 11.40 -6.28
N PRO A 96 3.27 11.68 -7.37
CA PRO A 96 4.12 10.68 -8.02
C PRO A 96 5.34 10.25 -7.22
N GLU A 97 5.74 11.03 -6.20
CA GLU A 97 6.90 10.74 -5.36
C GLU A 97 6.53 10.00 -4.07
N ASN A 98 5.27 9.62 -3.90
CA ASN A 98 4.80 8.96 -2.68
C ASN A 98 5.22 7.48 -2.64
N ILE A 99 6.23 7.20 -1.84
CA ILE A 99 6.78 5.86 -1.63
C ILE A 99 5.71 4.86 -1.18
N THR A 100 4.81 5.29 -0.29
CA THR A 100 3.74 4.41 0.24
C THR A 100 2.76 4.00 -0.86
N LEU A 101 2.42 4.90 -1.78
CA LEU A 101 1.53 4.59 -2.90
C LEU A 101 2.19 3.60 -3.87
N TRP A 102 3.46 3.81 -4.22
CA TRP A 102 4.23 2.88 -5.03
C TRP A 102 4.33 1.51 -4.39
N HIS A 103 4.62 1.45 -3.09
CA HIS A 103 4.68 0.21 -2.32
C HIS A 103 3.34 -0.55 -2.38
N ASN A 104 2.22 0.13 -2.13
CA ASN A 104 0.90 -0.48 -2.15
C ASN A 104 0.45 -0.90 -3.56
N LEU A 105 0.80 -0.14 -4.59
CA LEU A 105 0.59 -0.52 -5.99
C LEU A 105 1.34 -1.82 -6.31
N THR A 106 2.61 -1.89 -5.95
CA THR A 106 3.44 -3.10 -6.11
C THR A 106 2.82 -4.30 -5.40
N LEU A 107 2.40 -4.14 -4.14
CA LEU A 107 1.72 -5.22 -3.40
C LEU A 107 0.45 -5.68 -4.10
N SER A 108 -0.32 -4.77 -4.70
CA SER A 108 -1.53 -5.11 -5.45
C SER A 108 -1.21 -5.97 -6.68
N HIS A 109 -0.16 -5.62 -7.44
CA HIS A 109 0.30 -6.43 -8.57
C HIS A 109 0.84 -7.80 -8.12
N ILE A 110 1.58 -7.87 -7.01
CA ILE A 110 2.06 -9.15 -6.43
C ILE A 110 0.89 -10.04 -6.03
N GLN A 111 -0.13 -9.50 -5.35
CA GLN A 111 -1.32 -10.26 -4.96
C GLN A 111 -2.10 -10.79 -6.19
N LYS A 112 -2.12 -10.01 -7.26
CA LYS A 112 -2.69 -10.42 -8.54
C LYS A 112 -1.78 -11.41 -9.31
N LYS A 113 -0.56 -11.66 -8.84
CA LYS A 113 0.50 -12.44 -9.50
C LYS A 113 0.99 -11.83 -10.82
N ASP A 114 0.79 -10.54 -11.01
CA ASP A 114 1.35 -9.79 -12.14
C ASP A 114 2.77 -9.32 -11.78
N TYR A 115 3.71 -10.26 -11.84
CA TYR A 115 5.09 -10.04 -11.42
C TYR A 115 5.84 -9.08 -12.34
N ASN A 116 5.45 -8.97 -13.61
CA ASN A 116 6.06 -8.01 -14.53
C ASN A 116 5.70 -6.58 -14.15
N ALA A 117 4.40 -6.31 -13.95
CA ALA A 117 3.95 -5.00 -13.49
C ALA A 117 4.53 -4.64 -12.10
N ALA A 118 4.64 -5.62 -11.19
CA ALA A 118 5.26 -5.40 -9.88
C ALA A 118 6.74 -4.99 -10.00
N LYS A 119 7.50 -5.55 -10.95
CA LYS A 119 8.90 -5.12 -11.21
C LYS A 119 8.97 -3.69 -11.74
N GLU A 120 8.11 -3.32 -12.68
CA GLU A 120 8.04 -1.97 -13.24
C GLU A 120 7.71 -0.93 -12.15
N ASP A 121 6.78 -1.25 -11.25
CA ASP A 121 6.47 -0.40 -10.10
C ASP A 121 7.68 -0.23 -9.19
N LEU A 122 8.41 -1.33 -8.88
CA LEU A 122 9.60 -1.30 -8.03
C LEU A 122 10.75 -0.53 -8.67
N GLU A 123 10.91 -0.61 -9.98
CA GLU A 123 11.88 0.24 -10.71
C GLU A 123 11.51 1.72 -10.60
N SER A 124 10.22 2.04 -10.71
CA SER A 124 9.73 3.40 -10.54
C SER A 124 9.91 3.90 -9.11
N LEU A 125 9.59 3.06 -8.12
CA LEU A 125 9.83 3.34 -6.70
C LEU A 125 11.33 3.60 -6.42
N LEU A 126 12.22 2.81 -6.99
CA LEU A 126 13.66 2.96 -6.81
C LEU A 126 14.24 4.19 -7.54
N LYS A 127 13.56 4.72 -8.57
CA LYS A 127 13.89 6.03 -9.15
C LYS A 127 13.55 7.17 -8.20
N VAL A 128 12.41 7.07 -7.51
CA VAL A 128 11.97 8.04 -6.49
C VAL A 128 12.84 7.93 -5.23
N SER A 129 13.11 6.72 -4.77
CA SER A 129 13.87 6.47 -3.55
C SER A 129 14.92 5.36 -3.74
N PRO A 130 16.14 5.70 -4.25
CA PRO A 130 17.19 4.73 -4.56
C PRO A 130 17.76 3.97 -3.33
N ARG A 131 17.48 4.45 -2.12
CA ARG A 131 17.95 3.83 -0.87
C ARG A 131 16.83 3.12 -0.09
N TYR A 132 15.67 2.94 -0.69
CA TYR A 132 14.56 2.24 -0.04
C TYR A 132 14.80 0.72 -0.06
N THR A 133 15.42 0.22 0.98
CA THR A 133 15.87 -1.19 1.14
C THR A 133 14.74 -2.18 0.88
N ARG A 134 13.54 -1.88 1.36
CA ARG A 134 12.37 -2.76 1.17
C ARG A 134 12.02 -2.99 -0.29
N ALA A 135 12.24 -2.02 -1.18
CA ALA A 135 11.99 -2.19 -2.62
C ALA A 135 12.93 -3.21 -3.26
N TYR A 136 14.21 -3.24 -2.87
CA TYR A 136 15.14 -4.28 -3.32
C TYR A 136 14.72 -5.66 -2.83
N LEU A 137 14.31 -5.78 -1.56
CA LEU A 137 13.79 -7.05 -1.03
C LEU A 137 12.59 -7.54 -1.84
N MET A 138 11.59 -6.69 -2.02
CA MET A 138 10.39 -7.03 -2.79
C MET A 138 10.72 -7.41 -4.24
N ARG A 139 11.67 -6.72 -4.89
CA ARG A 139 12.07 -7.02 -6.27
C ARG A 139 12.81 -8.35 -6.36
N GLY A 140 13.66 -8.64 -5.38
CA GLY A 140 14.30 -9.95 -5.25
C GLY A 140 13.28 -11.07 -5.05
N GLU A 141 12.29 -10.89 -4.16
CA GLU A 141 11.20 -11.84 -3.94
C GLU A 141 10.38 -12.08 -5.22
N VAL A 142 10.02 -11.02 -5.94
CA VAL A 142 9.33 -11.12 -7.24
C VAL A 142 10.20 -11.86 -8.28
N SER A 143 11.52 -11.61 -8.29
CA SER A 143 12.45 -12.33 -9.18
C SER A 143 12.49 -13.83 -8.88
N LEU A 144 12.42 -14.23 -7.60
CA LEU A 144 12.32 -15.64 -7.21
C LEU A 144 11.03 -16.30 -7.73
N GLN A 145 9.90 -15.58 -7.67
CA GLN A 145 8.63 -16.09 -8.24
C GLN A 145 8.75 -16.34 -9.76
N GLN A 146 9.60 -15.57 -10.44
CA GLN A 146 9.91 -15.74 -11.86
C GLN A 146 11.09 -16.71 -12.11
N LYS A 147 11.62 -17.36 -11.07
CA LYS A 147 12.77 -18.28 -11.11
C LYS A 147 14.09 -17.60 -11.53
N ASP A 148 14.18 -16.29 -11.45
CA ASP A 148 15.39 -15.52 -11.70
C ASP A 148 16.20 -15.35 -10.41
N THR A 149 16.90 -16.41 -10.06
CA THR A 149 17.70 -16.50 -8.83
C THR A 149 18.88 -15.53 -8.84
N ILE A 150 19.43 -15.22 -10.01
CA ILE A 150 20.57 -14.29 -10.14
C ILE A 150 20.12 -12.88 -9.84
N ALA A 151 19.03 -12.42 -10.45
CA ALA A 151 18.46 -11.09 -10.16
C ALA A 151 18.07 -10.96 -8.68
N ALA A 152 17.46 -12.02 -8.12
CA ALA A 152 17.08 -12.02 -6.70
C ALA A 152 18.29 -11.84 -5.77
N LEU A 153 19.40 -12.58 -6.00
CA LEU A 153 20.62 -12.44 -5.20
C LEU A 153 21.26 -11.07 -5.32
N ASN A 154 21.24 -10.48 -6.50
CA ASN A 154 21.75 -9.11 -6.72
C ASN A 154 20.95 -8.09 -5.88
N ASP A 155 19.63 -8.22 -5.87
CA ASP A 155 18.77 -7.34 -5.10
C ASP A 155 18.93 -7.54 -3.59
N PHE A 156 19.02 -8.77 -3.10
CA PHE A 156 19.28 -9.03 -1.67
C PHE A 156 20.66 -8.55 -1.23
N ASN A 157 21.68 -8.67 -2.08
CA ASN A 157 22.99 -8.10 -1.80
C ASN A 157 22.91 -6.58 -1.74
N LYS A 158 22.14 -5.94 -2.65
CA LYS A 158 21.95 -4.49 -2.64
C LYS A 158 21.22 -4.02 -1.39
N ALA A 159 20.21 -4.75 -0.93
CA ALA A 159 19.54 -4.47 0.34
C ALA A 159 20.55 -4.50 1.52
N LEU A 160 21.42 -5.51 1.58
CA LEU A 160 22.45 -5.63 2.61
C LEU A 160 23.60 -4.61 2.53
N GLU A 161 23.88 -4.07 1.33
CA GLU A 161 24.80 -2.93 1.18
C GLU A 161 24.21 -1.66 1.80
N LEU A 162 22.88 -1.49 1.69
CA LEU A 162 22.16 -0.31 2.22
C LEU A 162 21.90 -0.44 3.73
N ASP A 163 21.53 -1.64 4.18
CA ASP A 163 21.35 -2.00 5.58
C ASP A 163 21.93 -3.40 5.85
N LYS A 164 23.15 -3.41 6.39
CA LYS A 164 23.88 -4.66 6.67
C LYS A 164 23.28 -5.48 7.83
N TYR A 165 22.36 -4.91 8.59
CA TYR A 165 21.73 -5.57 9.73
C TYR A 165 20.27 -5.99 9.45
N ASP A 166 19.77 -5.76 8.23
CA ASP A 166 18.41 -6.16 7.84
C ASP A 166 18.26 -7.70 7.92
N PRO A 167 17.46 -8.23 8.87
CA PRO A 167 17.29 -9.67 9.05
C PRO A 167 16.56 -10.33 7.89
N ASP A 168 15.61 -9.61 7.25
CA ASP A 168 14.84 -10.13 6.14
C ASP A 168 15.74 -10.33 4.91
N ALA A 169 16.67 -9.39 4.67
CA ALA A 169 17.63 -9.49 3.58
C ALA A 169 18.62 -10.65 3.78
N TRP A 170 19.10 -10.85 5.01
CA TRP A 170 19.95 -11.99 5.34
C TRP A 170 19.23 -13.32 5.16
N ALA A 171 17.99 -13.43 5.66
CA ALA A 171 17.18 -14.63 5.56
C ALA A 171 16.87 -14.96 4.09
N ALA A 172 16.41 -13.99 3.31
CA ALA A 172 16.10 -14.17 1.89
C ALA A 172 17.32 -14.65 1.08
N ARG A 173 18.48 -14.00 1.28
CA ARG A 173 19.72 -14.41 0.64
C ARG A 173 20.17 -15.81 1.04
N ALA A 174 20.07 -16.16 2.31
CA ALA A 174 20.45 -17.48 2.81
C ALA A 174 19.59 -18.59 2.22
N ILE A 175 18.26 -18.39 2.14
CA ILE A 175 17.34 -19.34 1.53
C ILE A 175 17.73 -19.65 0.09
N VAL A 176 18.02 -18.62 -0.71
CA VAL A 176 18.41 -18.79 -2.11
C VAL A 176 19.72 -19.56 -2.24
N LYS A 177 20.74 -19.23 -1.43
CA LYS A 177 22.03 -19.94 -1.43
C LYS A 177 21.89 -21.40 -1.05
N LEU A 178 21.06 -21.72 -0.05
CA LEU A 178 20.78 -23.09 0.35
C LEU A 178 20.09 -23.89 -0.76
N GLN A 179 19.14 -23.26 -1.47
CA GLN A 179 18.51 -23.89 -2.62
C GLN A 179 19.53 -24.19 -3.73
N GLN A 180 20.40 -23.23 -4.06
CA GLN A 180 21.45 -23.46 -5.06
C GLN A 180 22.41 -24.59 -4.68
N ALA A 181 22.81 -24.68 -3.41
CA ALA A 181 23.69 -25.75 -2.95
C ALA A 181 23.05 -27.14 -3.09
N LYS A 182 21.74 -27.27 -2.79
CA LYS A 182 21.00 -28.53 -2.97
C LYS A 182 20.85 -29.03 -4.43
N TYR A 183 20.99 -28.14 -5.41
CA TYR A 183 20.90 -28.47 -6.82
C TYR A 183 22.28 -28.71 -7.45
N ALA A 184 23.36 -28.45 -6.69
CA ALA A 184 24.74 -28.69 -7.17
C ALA A 184 25.30 -30.03 -6.72
N GLU A 185 24.62 -30.80 -5.86
CA GLU A 185 24.88 -32.19 -5.46
C GLU A 185 24.07 -33.14 -6.35
#